data_801a3ca6fe10ddd6e2318d165463dd8a
#
_entry.id   801a3ca6fe10ddd6e2318d165463dd8a
#
_cell.length_a   1.000
_cell.length_b   1.000
_cell.length_c   1.000
_cell.angle_alpha   90.00
_cell.angle_beta   90.00
_cell.angle_gamma   90.00
#
_symmetry.space_group_name_H-M   'P 1'
#
loop_
_entity.id
_entity.type
_entity.pdbx_description
1 polymer ?
#
loop_
_entity_poly.entity_id
_entity_poly.type
_entity_poly.pdbx_seq_one_letter_code
_entity_poly.pdbx_strand_id
1 'polypeptide(L)'
;MLYNRENKHLYTGDVRKLSSNQLAIVEDRGRLVVNCPDQPGIVASVSQFLFEQGANIIESSQYSSDPERGSFFLRIEFHCDGLYGKRDQLENDFEKLASQFSMEYKFTYGDRKKRTAIFVSQEPHCLMELLWEWQNGDLDTDIVVVVSNHENSRAFVESLGIPFHYIPANKDIRRQVEEEQVRLMKEYKVDLLVLARYMQILTPEFVKHFPNQIINIHHSFLPAFIGARPYERAYNRGVKLIGATSHYVTNDLDEGPIIEQDIERVDHRDQVIDLKKIGRKIERRVLASAVKWHLEDRVIVHGNKTIVFQ
;
A
#
# COMPACT_ATOMS: atom_id res chain seq x y z
N MET A 1 -24.41 -29.70 36.07
CA MET A 1 -24.91 -29.63 34.70
C MET A 1 -23.76 -29.43 33.77
N LEU A 2 -23.60 -30.36 32.86
CA LEU A 2 -22.44 -30.57 31.99
C LEU A 2 -22.25 -29.41 31.00
N TYR A 3 -21.13 -28.70 31.06
CA TYR A 3 -20.69 -27.76 30.01
C TYR A 3 -19.78 -28.54 29.05
N ASN A 4 -20.29 -28.78 27.86
CA ASN A 4 -19.71 -29.66 26.86
C ASN A 4 -18.44 -29.02 26.26
N ARG A 5 -17.33 -29.80 26.25
CA ARG A 5 -15.99 -29.43 25.75
C ARG A 5 -15.86 -29.69 24.25
N GLU A 6 -16.76 -29.19 23.40
CA GLU A 6 -16.72 -29.48 21.95
C GLU A 6 -16.99 -28.23 21.08
N ASN A 7 -16.31 -27.11 21.31
CA ASN A 7 -16.32 -25.99 20.37
C ASN A 7 -14.96 -25.29 20.29
N LYS A 8 -13.90 -26.09 20.02
CA LYS A 8 -12.53 -25.55 19.82
C LYS A 8 -12.14 -25.38 18.34
N HIS A 9 -13.08 -25.43 17.40
CA HIS A 9 -12.79 -25.40 15.95
C HIS A 9 -13.59 -24.36 15.15
N LEU A 10 -13.87 -23.17 15.71
CA LEU A 10 -14.68 -22.19 14.96
C LEU A 10 -13.97 -20.85 14.63
N TYR A 11 -12.63 -20.76 14.79
CA TYR A 11 -11.88 -19.56 14.35
C TYR A 11 -10.49 -19.89 13.78
N THR A 12 -10.34 -20.99 13.07
CA THR A 12 -9.29 -21.10 12.05
C THR A 12 -9.93 -20.59 10.76
N GLY A 13 -9.62 -19.36 10.38
CA GLY A 13 -10.00 -18.83 9.06
C GLY A 13 -9.47 -19.77 8.00
N ASP A 14 -10.40 -20.56 7.44
CA ASP A 14 -10.14 -21.38 6.28
C ASP A 14 -9.80 -20.40 5.14
N VAL A 15 -8.51 -20.17 4.92
CA VAL A 15 -8.02 -19.55 3.68
C VAL A 15 -8.69 -20.33 2.58
N ARG A 16 -9.63 -19.70 1.87
CA ARG A 16 -10.39 -20.32 0.78
C ARG A 16 -9.39 -21.04 -0.10
N LYS A 17 -9.35 -22.36 -0.06
CA LYS A 17 -8.62 -23.15 -1.03
C LYS A 17 -9.32 -22.89 -2.35
N LEU A 18 -8.72 -21.98 -3.13
CA LEU A 18 -9.14 -21.78 -4.50
C LEU A 18 -9.16 -23.14 -5.18
N SER A 19 -10.17 -23.43 -5.98
CA SER A 19 -10.17 -24.63 -6.83
C SER A 19 -8.95 -24.57 -7.76
N SER A 20 -8.48 -25.73 -8.24
CA SER A 20 -7.33 -25.79 -9.15
C SER A 20 -7.48 -24.85 -10.35
N ASN A 21 -8.71 -24.68 -10.87
CA ASN A 21 -9.00 -23.73 -11.95
C ASN A 21 -8.90 -22.26 -11.49
N GLN A 22 -9.28 -21.93 -10.26
CA GLN A 22 -9.17 -20.58 -9.73
C GLN A 22 -7.71 -20.20 -9.42
N LEU A 23 -6.91 -21.16 -8.96
CA LEU A 23 -5.46 -21.00 -8.78
C LEU A 23 -4.77 -20.72 -10.13
N ALA A 24 -5.06 -21.52 -11.17
CA ALA A 24 -4.51 -21.31 -12.50
C ALA A 24 -4.86 -19.91 -13.05
N ILE A 25 -6.11 -19.46 -12.88
CA ILE A 25 -6.53 -18.11 -13.32
C ILE A 25 -5.75 -17.01 -12.62
N VAL A 26 -5.36 -17.18 -11.37
CA VAL A 26 -4.56 -16.18 -10.61
C VAL A 26 -3.08 -16.25 -11.00
N GLU A 27 -2.54 -17.46 -11.17
CA GLU A 27 -1.13 -17.70 -11.53
C GLU A 27 -0.79 -17.19 -12.92
N ASP A 28 -1.76 -17.23 -13.85
CA ASP A 28 -1.61 -16.79 -15.24
C ASP A 28 -1.94 -15.29 -15.44
N ARG A 29 -2.12 -14.53 -14.34
CA ARG A 29 -2.27 -13.08 -14.40
C ARG A 29 -0.94 -12.35 -14.27
N GLY A 30 -0.77 -11.36 -15.14
CA GLY A 30 0.34 -10.40 -15.09
C GLY A 30 -0.16 -8.96 -15.09
N ARG A 31 0.63 -8.08 -14.54
CA ARG A 31 0.46 -6.63 -14.64
C ARG A 31 1.73 -6.02 -15.20
N LEU A 32 1.56 -5.10 -16.11
CA LEU A 32 2.62 -4.29 -16.69
C LEU A 32 2.32 -2.83 -16.37
N VAL A 33 3.28 -2.18 -15.73
CA VAL A 33 3.25 -0.73 -15.47
C VAL A 33 4.37 -0.09 -16.25
N VAL A 34 4.07 0.98 -16.99
CA VAL A 34 5.02 1.70 -17.86
C VAL A 34 4.96 3.18 -17.55
N ASN A 35 6.12 3.83 -17.54
CA ASN A 35 6.32 5.27 -17.57
C ASN A 35 7.35 5.60 -18.67
N CYS A 36 7.03 6.52 -19.59
CA CYS A 36 7.96 6.92 -20.64
C CYS A 36 7.63 8.34 -21.16
N PRO A 37 8.51 8.95 -21.96
CA PRO A 37 8.16 10.15 -22.73
C PRO A 37 6.96 9.87 -23.65
N ASP A 38 5.99 10.80 -23.71
CA ASP A 38 4.81 10.62 -24.54
C ASP A 38 5.14 10.74 -26.02
N GLN A 39 4.68 9.77 -26.79
CA GLN A 39 4.80 9.77 -28.25
C GLN A 39 3.78 8.82 -28.90
N PRO A 40 3.41 9.03 -30.18
CA PRO A 40 2.51 8.15 -30.90
C PRO A 40 3.02 6.70 -30.98
N GLY A 41 2.09 5.74 -30.89
CA GLY A 41 2.37 4.33 -31.08
C GLY A 41 2.61 3.51 -29.83
N ILE A 42 2.81 4.11 -28.65
CA ILE A 42 3.09 3.39 -27.39
C ILE A 42 2.03 2.32 -27.13
N VAL A 43 0.76 2.69 -27.07
CA VAL A 43 -0.34 1.77 -26.76
C VAL A 43 -0.46 0.67 -27.80
N ALA A 44 -0.35 1.03 -29.08
CA ALA A 44 -0.42 0.04 -30.16
C ALA A 44 0.72 -0.99 -30.07
N SER A 45 1.96 -0.53 -29.83
CA SER A 45 3.13 -1.39 -29.72
C SER A 45 3.08 -2.31 -28.51
N VAL A 46 2.67 -1.79 -27.33
CA VAL A 46 2.52 -2.59 -26.09
C VAL A 46 1.40 -3.61 -26.24
N SER A 47 0.27 -3.22 -26.84
CA SER A 47 -0.86 -4.15 -27.05
C SER A 47 -0.51 -5.23 -28.08
N GLN A 48 0.20 -4.88 -29.17
CA GLN A 48 0.67 -5.82 -30.16
C GLN A 48 1.67 -6.81 -29.55
N PHE A 49 2.61 -6.33 -28.74
CA PHE A 49 3.55 -7.17 -28.01
C PHE A 49 2.82 -8.22 -27.15
N LEU A 50 1.87 -7.79 -26.31
CA LEU A 50 1.10 -8.70 -25.46
C LEU A 50 0.30 -9.72 -26.30
N PHE A 51 -0.29 -9.29 -27.42
CA PHE A 51 -1.00 -10.18 -28.33
C PHE A 51 -0.06 -11.26 -28.93
N GLU A 52 1.14 -10.89 -29.34
CA GLU A 52 2.14 -11.82 -29.89
C GLU A 52 2.65 -12.83 -28.85
N GLN A 53 2.61 -12.47 -27.55
CA GLN A 53 2.89 -13.39 -26.44
C GLN A 53 1.71 -14.31 -26.09
N GLY A 54 0.58 -14.18 -26.79
CA GLY A 54 -0.66 -14.93 -26.52
C GLY A 54 -1.40 -14.45 -25.27
N ALA A 55 -1.15 -13.22 -24.83
CA ALA A 55 -1.81 -12.63 -23.68
C ALA A 55 -3.13 -11.94 -24.06
N ASN A 56 -4.13 -12.07 -23.21
CA ASN A 56 -5.41 -11.34 -23.29
C ASN A 56 -5.43 -10.20 -22.27
N ILE A 57 -5.63 -8.97 -22.74
CA ILE A 57 -5.73 -7.78 -21.87
C ILE A 57 -7.05 -7.81 -21.13
N ILE A 58 -7.00 -7.74 -19.78
CA ILE A 58 -8.17 -7.72 -18.89
C ILE A 58 -8.57 -6.28 -18.58
N GLU A 59 -7.58 -5.45 -18.24
CA GLU A 59 -7.77 -4.04 -17.88
C GLU A 59 -6.62 -3.21 -18.47
N SER A 60 -6.93 -2.03 -18.99
CA SER A 60 -5.93 -1.08 -19.48
C SER A 60 -6.30 0.33 -19.05
N SER A 61 -5.41 0.98 -18.32
CA SER A 61 -5.54 2.35 -17.86
C SER A 61 -4.33 3.16 -18.30
N GLN A 62 -4.55 4.36 -18.81
CA GLN A 62 -3.48 5.20 -19.34
C GLN A 62 -3.71 6.67 -19.06
N TYR A 63 -2.63 7.43 -18.97
CA TYR A 63 -2.66 8.88 -18.80
C TYR A 63 -1.43 9.51 -19.47
N SER A 64 -1.63 10.65 -20.14
CA SER A 64 -0.56 11.52 -20.61
C SER A 64 -0.61 12.84 -19.87
N SER A 65 0.52 13.27 -19.33
CA SER A 65 0.61 14.55 -18.62
C SER A 65 0.56 15.77 -19.58
N ASP A 66 1.10 15.59 -20.78
CA ASP A 66 1.09 16.57 -21.87
C ASP A 66 1.38 15.83 -23.19
N PRO A 67 0.46 15.90 -24.19
CA PRO A 67 0.61 15.14 -25.44
C PRO A 67 1.77 15.62 -26.33
N GLU A 68 2.34 16.80 -26.11
CA GLU A 68 3.44 17.32 -26.93
C GLU A 68 4.83 17.00 -26.37
N ARG A 69 5.01 17.04 -25.05
CA ARG A 69 6.31 16.80 -24.37
C ARG A 69 6.19 16.21 -22.98
N GLY A 70 5.07 15.58 -22.68
CA GLY A 70 4.78 15.03 -21.37
C GLY A 70 5.34 13.63 -21.14
N SER A 71 4.94 13.08 -20.02
CA SER A 71 5.16 11.68 -19.69
C SER A 71 3.89 10.89 -19.91
N PHE A 72 4.02 9.71 -20.45
CA PHE A 72 2.96 8.74 -20.65
C PHE A 72 3.03 7.65 -19.58
N PHE A 73 1.90 7.32 -19.01
CA PHE A 73 1.74 6.32 -17.97
C PHE A 73 0.72 5.28 -18.42
N LEU A 74 1.06 4.01 -18.24
CA LEU A 74 0.22 2.90 -18.65
C LEU A 74 0.25 1.82 -17.59
N ARG A 75 -0.93 1.30 -17.23
CA ARG A 75 -1.10 0.08 -16.47
C ARG A 75 -1.96 -0.88 -17.29
N ILE A 76 -1.45 -2.07 -17.50
CA ILE A 76 -2.20 -3.16 -18.14
C ILE A 76 -2.22 -4.35 -17.21
N GLU A 77 -3.39 -4.94 -17.01
CA GLU A 77 -3.56 -6.25 -16.42
C GLU A 77 -3.94 -7.23 -17.54
N PHE A 78 -3.25 -8.36 -17.60
CA PHE A 78 -3.43 -9.35 -18.67
C PHE A 78 -3.45 -10.77 -18.10
N HIS A 79 -4.03 -11.67 -18.86
CA HIS A 79 -3.98 -13.13 -18.65
C HIS A 79 -3.17 -13.75 -19.79
N CYS A 80 -2.29 -14.70 -19.44
CA CYS A 80 -1.50 -15.43 -20.42
C CYS A 80 -1.29 -16.87 -19.94
N ASP A 81 -1.82 -17.84 -20.65
CA ASP A 81 -1.70 -19.26 -20.31
C ASP A 81 -0.23 -19.70 -20.14
N GLY A 82 0.07 -20.31 -19.00
CA GLY A 82 1.41 -20.77 -18.66
C GLY A 82 2.41 -19.63 -18.40
N LEU A 83 1.95 -18.47 -17.95
CA LEU A 83 2.73 -17.26 -17.71
C LEU A 83 3.94 -17.51 -16.81
N TYR A 84 3.80 -18.38 -15.80
CA TYR A 84 4.91 -18.72 -14.91
C TYR A 84 6.16 -19.19 -15.64
N GLY A 85 6.00 -20.05 -16.65
CA GLY A 85 7.13 -20.59 -17.43
C GLY A 85 7.67 -19.65 -18.51
N LYS A 86 6.96 -18.54 -18.79
CA LYS A 86 7.30 -17.61 -19.88
C LYS A 86 7.88 -16.28 -19.39
N ARG A 87 7.96 -16.03 -18.09
CA ARG A 87 8.29 -14.71 -17.50
C ARG A 87 9.59 -14.13 -18.00
N ASP A 88 10.67 -14.89 -17.85
CA ASP A 88 12.00 -14.43 -18.22
C ASP A 88 12.06 -14.09 -19.72
N GLN A 89 11.39 -14.88 -20.58
CA GLN A 89 11.32 -14.60 -22.00
C GLN A 89 10.46 -13.37 -22.28
N LEU A 90 9.30 -13.24 -21.62
CA LEU A 90 8.40 -12.09 -21.76
C LEU A 90 9.12 -10.78 -21.41
N GLU A 91 9.83 -10.75 -20.27
CA GLU A 91 10.58 -9.58 -19.83
C GLU A 91 11.75 -9.26 -20.76
N ASN A 92 12.52 -10.27 -21.18
CA ASN A 92 13.63 -10.09 -22.13
C ASN A 92 13.15 -9.59 -23.51
N ASP A 93 12.01 -10.07 -23.99
CA ASP A 93 11.47 -9.60 -25.26
C ASP A 93 10.86 -8.21 -25.16
N PHE A 94 10.26 -7.86 -24.00
CA PHE A 94 9.73 -6.52 -23.74
C PHE A 94 10.84 -5.47 -23.64
N GLU A 95 12.03 -5.81 -23.15
CA GLU A 95 13.18 -4.90 -23.05
C GLU A 95 13.53 -4.23 -24.39
N LYS A 96 13.38 -4.95 -25.51
CA LYS A 96 13.61 -4.41 -26.85
C LYS A 96 12.60 -3.32 -27.19
N LEU A 97 11.33 -3.54 -26.85
CA LEU A 97 10.27 -2.57 -27.04
C LEU A 97 10.44 -1.37 -26.08
N ALA A 98 10.74 -1.66 -24.83
CA ALA A 98 10.98 -0.63 -23.81
C ALA A 98 12.11 0.32 -24.23
N SER A 99 13.20 -0.21 -24.77
CA SER A 99 14.32 0.58 -25.28
C SER A 99 13.93 1.53 -26.42
N GLN A 100 13.02 1.12 -27.33
CA GLN A 100 12.57 1.97 -28.44
C GLN A 100 11.82 3.21 -27.98
N PHE A 101 11.09 3.10 -26.89
CA PHE A 101 10.25 4.18 -26.33
C PHE A 101 10.85 4.82 -25.07
N SER A 102 12.05 4.41 -24.65
CA SER A 102 12.69 4.83 -23.40
C SER A 102 11.77 4.59 -22.18
N MET A 103 11.16 3.39 -22.11
CA MET A 103 10.23 3.04 -21.05
C MET A 103 10.97 2.63 -19.79
N GLU A 104 10.56 3.20 -18.66
CA GLU A 104 10.71 2.58 -17.35
C GLU A 104 9.51 1.67 -17.14
N TYR A 105 9.74 0.40 -16.81
CA TYR A 105 8.64 -0.55 -16.68
C TYR A 105 8.82 -1.53 -15.53
N LYS A 106 7.71 -2.15 -15.15
CA LYS A 106 7.69 -3.19 -14.12
C LYS A 106 6.61 -4.21 -14.47
N PHE A 107 7.01 -5.48 -14.47
CA PHE A 107 6.06 -6.60 -14.44
C PHE A 107 5.82 -7.05 -13.00
N THR A 108 4.58 -7.43 -12.69
CA THR A 108 4.20 -8.15 -11.49
C THR A 108 3.26 -9.30 -11.85
N TYR A 109 3.29 -10.37 -11.06
CA TYR A 109 2.62 -11.62 -11.39
C TYR A 109 1.72 -12.07 -10.24
N GLY A 110 0.58 -12.68 -10.57
CA GLY A 110 -0.45 -13.04 -9.60
C GLY A 110 -0.12 -14.23 -8.70
N ASP A 111 0.91 -15.02 -9.03
CA ASP A 111 1.34 -16.17 -8.22
C ASP A 111 2.09 -15.77 -6.94
N ARG A 112 2.53 -14.52 -6.85
CA ARG A 112 3.24 -14.00 -5.68
C ARG A 112 2.50 -12.79 -5.12
N LYS A 113 1.92 -12.97 -3.94
CA LYS A 113 1.41 -11.83 -3.17
C LYS A 113 2.56 -10.96 -2.65
N LYS A 114 2.36 -9.65 -2.64
CA LYS A 114 3.28 -8.74 -1.98
C LYS A 114 3.26 -9.00 -0.48
N ARG A 115 4.41 -8.92 0.16
CA ARG A 115 4.60 -9.17 1.59
C ARG A 115 4.56 -7.84 2.33
N THR A 116 3.55 -7.64 3.15
CA THR A 116 3.29 -6.37 3.84
C THR A 116 3.66 -6.47 5.32
N ALA A 117 4.44 -5.49 5.79
CA ALA A 117 4.64 -5.22 7.21
C ALA A 117 3.81 -4.02 7.64
N ILE A 118 3.28 -4.05 8.86
CA ILE A 118 2.53 -2.93 9.42
C ILE A 118 3.21 -2.45 10.70
N PHE A 119 3.55 -1.15 10.73
CA PHE A 119 4.04 -0.49 11.93
C PHE A 119 2.90 0.30 12.58
N VAL A 120 2.75 0.16 13.88
CA VAL A 120 1.68 0.81 14.65
C VAL A 120 2.20 1.32 15.99
N SER A 121 1.60 2.39 16.51
CA SER A 121 1.81 2.85 17.87
C SER A 121 0.57 2.56 18.73
N GLN A 122 0.12 3.53 19.53
CA GLN A 122 -0.94 3.35 20.52
C GLN A 122 -2.34 3.26 19.90
N GLU A 123 -2.60 3.98 18.79
CA GLU A 123 -3.92 4.08 18.15
C GLU A 123 -4.10 2.96 17.10
N PRO A 124 -4.88 1.90 17.36
CA PRO A 124 -4.90 0.71 16.53
C PRO A 124 -5.92 0.76 15.36
N HIS A 125 -6.72 1.81 15.23
CA HIS A 125 -7.88 1.83 14.31
C HIS A 125 -7.51 1.58 12.83
N CYS A 126 -6.38 2.09 12.35
CA CYS A 126 -5.91 1.83 11.00
C CYS A 126 -5.36 0.40 10.84
N LEU A 127 -4.63 -0.12 11.83
CA LEU A 127 -4.21 -1.52 11.86
C LEU A 127 -5.42 -2.45 11.79
N MET A 128 -6.43 -2.21 12.62
CA MET A 128 -7.65 -3.01 12.68
C MET A 128 -8.39 -3.07 11.34
N GLU A 129 -8.47 -1.92 10.64
CA GLU A 129 -9.08 -1.85 9.30
C GLU A 129 -8.34 -2.69 8.28
N LEU A 130 -7.00 -2.52 8.19
CA LEU A 130 -6.17 -3.30 7.27
C LEU A 130 -6.27 -4.80 7.54
N LEU A 131 -6.26 -5.22 8.80
CA LEU A 131 -6.39 -6.63 9.17
C LEU A 131 -7.79 -7.18 8.84
N TRP A 132 -8.84 -6.37 9.02
CA TRP A 132 -10.20 -6.76 8.67
C TRP A 132 -10.37 -6.93 7.15
N GLU A 133 -9.93 -5.97 6.35
CA GLU A 133 -9.97 -6.08 4.88
C GLU A 133 -9.11 -7.24 4.36
N TRP A 134 -7.94 -7.47 4.97
CA TRP A 134 -7.10 -8.63 4.64
C TRP A 134 -7.81 -9.96 4.92
N GLN A 135 -8.45 -10.10 6.09
CA GLN A 135 -9.21 -11.32 6.43
C GLN A 135 -10.39 -11.57 5.50
N ASN A 136 -11.04 -10.52 5.00
CA ASN A 136 -12.15 -10.65 4.05
C ASN A 136 -11.69 -10.87 2.61
N GLY A 137 -10.39 -10.74 2.32
CA GLY A 137 -9.82 -10.87 0.99
C GLY A 137 -9.93 -9.61 0.13
N ASP A 138 -10.24 -8.46 0.74
CA ASP A 138 -10.31 -7.16 0.06
C ASP A 138 -8.92 -6.56 -0.18
N LEU A 139 -7.92 -6.98 0.62
CA LEU A 139 -6.50 -6.69 0.43
C LEU A 139 -5.74 -7.96 0.02
N ASP A 140 -5.27 -8.00 -1.22
CA ASP A 140 -4.53 -9.14 -1.77
C ASP A 140 -3.04 -9.04 -1.44
N THR A 141 -2.69 -9.42 -0.23
CA THR A 141 -1.32 -9.36 0.32
C THR A 141 -1.10 -10.44 1.38
N ASP A 142 0.15 -10.74 1.68
CA ASP A 142 0.53 -11.49 2.88
C ASP A 142 0.97 -10.50 3.97
N ILE A 143 0.18 -10.32 5.02
CA ILE A 143 0.62 -9.56 6.19
C ILE A 143 1.56 -10.44 7.00
N VAL A 144 2.86 -10.17 6.89
CA VAL A 144 3.91 -11.08 7.38
C VAL A 144 4.40 -10.74 8.77
N VAL A 145 4.21 -9.49 9.20
CA VAL A 145 4.66 -9.04 10.52
C VAL A 145 3.97 -7.71 10.90
N VAL A 146 3.69 -7.56 12.19
CA VAL A 146 3.34 -6.27 12.79
C VAL A 146 4.42 -5.88 13.78
N VAL A 147 4.90 -4.64 13.68
CA VAL A 147 5.88 -4.05 14.61
C VAL A 147 5.22 -2.90 15.37
N SER A 148 5.42 -2.84 16.66
CA SER A 148 4.87 -1.77 17.49
C SER A 148 5.84 -1.35 18.59
N ASN A 149 5.78 -0.06 18.96
CA ASN A 149 6.42 0.46 20.15
C ASN A 149 5.50 0.45 21.40
N HIS A 150 4.35 -0.24 21.31
CA HIS A 150 3.40 -0.52 22.38
C HIS A 150 2.87 -1.94 22.29
N GLU A 151 2.46 -2.53 23.41
CA GLU A 151 2.01 -3.93 23.43
C GLU A 151 0.48 -4.11 23.27
N ASN A 152 -0.27 -3.03 23.26
CA ASN A 152 -1.73 -3.05 23.30
C ASN A 152 -2.43 -3.81 22.16
N SER A 153 -1.78 -3.96 21.01
CA SER A 153 -2.32 -4.71 19.86
C SER A 153 -1.84 -6.15 19.75
N ARG A 154 -0.87 -6.60 20.59
CA ARG A 154 -0.24 -7.92 20.51
C ARG A 154 -1.25 -9.06 20.49
N ALA A 155 -2.07 -9.14 21.51
CA ALA A 155 -2.99 -10.28 21.67
C ALA A 155 -3.95 -10.43 20.46
N PHE A 156 -4.40 -9.31 19.90
CA PHE A 156 -5.26 -9.30 18.74
C PHE A 156 -4.50 -9.77 17.48
N VAL A 157 -3.33 -9.22 17.20
CA VAL A 157 -2.52 -9.57 16.03
C VAL A 157 -2.11 -11.03 16.06
N GLU A 158 -1.59 -11.51 17.20
CA GLU A 158 -1.18 -12.91 17.36
C GLU A 158 -2.35 -13.89 17.26
N SER A 159 -3.58 -13.48 17.65
CA SER A 159 -4.79 -14.31 17.47
C SER A 159 -5.13 -14.58 16.00
N LEU A 160 -4.62 -13.75 15.08
CA LEU A 160 -4.75 -13.92 13.63
C LEU A 160 -3.59 -14.73 13.03
N GLY A 161 -2.68 -15.23 13.86
CA GLY A 161 -1.49 -15.97 13.41
C GLY A 161 -0.37 -15.10 12.83
N ILE A 162 -0.44 -13.78 13.02
CA ILE A 162 0.56 -12.83 12.51
C ILE A 162 1.63 -12.60 13.59
N PRO A 163 2.93 -12.71 13.28
CA PRO A 163 4.02 -12.36 14.19
C PRO A 163 3.93 -10.90 14.64
N PHE A 164 4.07 -10.67 15.95
CA PHE A 164 4.08 -9.34 16.55
C PHE A 164 5.40 -9.07 17.25
N HIS A 165 6.12 -8.02 16.84
CA HIS A 165 7.36 -7.59 17.46
C HIS A 165 7.14 -6.28 18.23
N TYR A 166 7.36 -6.34 19.55
CA TYR A 166 7.41 -5.14 20.39
C TYR A 166 8.84 -4.59 20.37
N ILE A 167 9.02 -3.42 19.79
CA ILE A 167 10.30 -2.73 19.72
C ILE A 167 10.08 -1.32 20.31
N PRO A 168 10.42 -1.10 21.59
CA PRO A 168 10.19 0.18 22.25
C PRO A 168 11.04 1.27 21.58
N ALA A 169 10.38 2.36 21.18
CA ALA A 169 11.04 3.50 20.59
C ALA A 169 11.53 4.46 21.67
N ASN A 170 12.82 4.77 21.67
CA ASN A 170 13.46 5.78 22.52
C ASN A 170 14.41 6.62 21.64
N LYS A 171 14.46 7.92 21.89
CA LYS A 171 15.31 8.83 21.14
C LYS A 171 16.79 8.47 21.24
N ASP A 172 17.23 8.00 22.42
CA ASP A 172 18.63 7.67 22.70
C ASP A 172 19.13 6.42 21.98
N ILE A 173 18.23 5.51 21.59
CA ILE A 173 18.54 4.23 20.94
C ILE A 173 17.91 4.13 19.54
N ARG A 174 17.46 5.26 18.98
CA ARG A 174 16.73 5.30 17.70
C ARG A 174 17.44 4.56 16.57
N ARG A 175 18.75 4.76 16.42
CA ARG A 175 19.55 4.10 15.39
C ARG A 175 19.51 2.56 15.55
N GLN A 176 19.70 2.07 16.76
CA GLN A 176 19.65 0.63 17.06
C GLN A 176 18.26 0.06 16.78
N VAL A 177 17.20 0.79 17.15
CA VAL A 177 15.81 0.41 16.86
C VAL A 177 15.57 0.31 15.36
N GLU A 178 16.01 1.28 14.58
CA GLU A 178 15.84 1.27 13.13
C GLU A 178 16.69 0.18 12.44
N GLU A 179 17.92 -0.06 12.92
CA GLU A 179 18.77 -1.19 12.44
C GLU A 179 18.07 -2.55 12.67
N GLU A 180 17.46 -2.73 13.84
CA GLU A 180 16.68 -3.93 14.15
C GLU A 180 15.44 -4.05 13.25
N GLN A 181 14.70 -2.94 13.05
CA GLN A 181 13.54 -2.91 12.17
C GLN A 181 13.92 -3.24 10.71
N VAL A 182 15.01 -2.67 10.19
CA VAL A 182 15.51 -2.99 8.84
C VAL A 182 15.88 -4.47 8.73
N ARG A 183 16.53 -5.03 9.76
CA ARG A 183 16.86 -6.46 9.80
C ARG A 183 15.61 -7.32 9.71
N LEU A 184 14.59 -7.02 10.51
CA LEU A 184 13.31 -7.72 10.47
C LEU A 184 12.63 -7.60 9.08
N MET A 185 12.59 -6.41 8.48
CA MET A 185 11.98 -6.24 7.17
C MET A 185 12.67 -7.10 6.10
N LYS A 186 14.00 -7.22 6.16
CA LYS A 186 14.78 -8.10 5.27
C LYS A 186 14.51 -9.59 5.54
N GLU A 187 14.45 -9.99 6.81
CA GLU A 187 14.16 -11.38 7.23
C GLU A 187 12.77 -11.81 6.74
N TYR A 188 11.78 -10.95 6.93
CA TYR A 188 10.41 -11.19 6.45
C TYR A 188 10.23 -10.93 4.95
N LYS A 189 11.28 -10.51 4.21
CA LYS A 189 11.24 -10.18 2.77
C LYS A 189 10.08 -9.24 2.44
N VAL A 190 10.00 -8.13 3.15
CA VAL A 190 8.90 -7.16 3.05
C VAL A 190 8.99 -6.39 1.73
N ASP A 191 7.89 -6.36 1.00
CA ASP A 191 7.73 -5.59 -0.24
C ASP A 191 7.06 -4.23 0.02
N LEU A 192 6.22 -4.13 1.06
CA LEU A 192 5.50 -2.92 1.46
C LEU A 192 5.52 -2.75 2.97
N LEU A 193 5.89 -1.56 3.44
CA LEU A 193 5.79 -1.14 4.82
C LEU A 193 4.67 -0.11 4.98
N VAL A 194 3.72 -0.36 5.88
CA VAL A 194 2.60 0.53 6.16
C VAL A 194 2.74 1.11 7.56
N LEU A 195 2.78 2.44 7.66
CA LEU A 195 2.79 3.16 8.94
C LEU A 195 1.34 3.48 9.34
N ALA A 196 0.70 2.52 10.01
CA ALA A 196 -0.68 2.61 10.49
C ALA A 196 -0.73 3.36 11.82
N ARG A 197 -0.62 4.67 11.79
CA ARG A 197 -0.49 5.52 13.00
C ARG A 197 0.77 5.20 13.81
N TYR A 198 1.88 4.94 13.14
CA TYR A 198 3.19 4.80 13.77
C TYR A 198 3.77 6.18 14.06
N MET A 199 3.73 6.58 15.34
CA MET A 199 4.05 7.94 15.78
C MET A 199 5.56 8.18 16.01
N GLN A 200 6.39 7.53 15.21
CA GLN A 200 7.84 7.73 15.17
C GLN A 200 8.25 8.23 13.79
N ILE A 201 9.12 9.23 13.74
CA ILE A 201 9.69 9.73 12.48
C ILE A 201 10.80 8.76 12.06
N LEU A 202 10.77 8.23 10.87
CA LEU A 202 11.85 7.40 10.32
C LEU A 202 13.03 8.27 9.87
N THR A 203 14.26 7.76 10.01
CA THR A 203 15.43 8.47 9.51
C THR A 203 15.58 8.33 7.99
N PRO A 204 16.30 9.27 7.32
CA PRO A 204 16.65 9.12 5.91
C PRO A 204 17.39 7.81 5.61
N GLU A 205 18.22 7.32 6.54
CA GLU A 205 18.92 6.05 6.43
C GLU A 205 17.97 4.88 6.36
N PHE A 206 16.91 4.88 7.18
CA PHE A 206 15.86 3.85 7.13
C PHE A 206 15.07 3.92 5.80
N VAL A 207 14.63 5.12 5.42
CA VAL A 207 13.80 5.34 4.22
C VAL A 207 14.53 4.89 2.94
N LYS A 208 15.83 5.08 2.83
CA LYS A 208 16.66 4.62 1.70
C LYS A 208 16.59 3.12 1.41
N HIS A 209 16.25 2.31 2.41
CA HIS A 209 16.11 0.86 2.21
C HIS A 209 14.79 0.48 1.49
N PHE A 210 13.81 1.39 1.45
CA PHE A 210 12.45 1.10 0.99
C PHE A 210 11.90 2.24 0.10
N PRO A 211 12.58 2.58 -1.02
CA PRO A 211 12.16 3.69 -1.89
C PRO A 211 10.78 3.42 -2.48
N ASN A 212 9.83 4.34 -2.29
CA ASN A 212 8.43 4.22 -2.71
C ASN A 212 7.71 2.94 -2.21
N GLN A 213 8.18 2.38 -1.07
CA GLN A 213 7.63 1.16 -0.46
C GLN A 213 7.15 1.41 0.97
N ILE A 214 7.14 2.65 1.45
CA ILE A 214 6.61 3.01 2.76
C ILE A 214 5.41 3.92 2.57
N ILE A 215 4.23 3.48 3.01
CA ILE A 215 3.01 4.27 3.00
C ILE A 215 2.69 4.74 4.42
N ASN A 216 2.47 6.04 4.60
CA ASN A 216 2.09 6.65 5.87
C ASN A 216 0.67 7.19 5.81
N ILE A 217 -0.04 7.14 6.93
CA ILE A 217 -1.27 7.91 7.16
C ILE A 217 -0.99 9.12 8.04
N HIS A 218 -1.19 10.30 7.48
CA HIS A 218 -1.13 11.57 8.19
C HIS A 218 -2.54 12.05 8.52
N HIS A 219 -2.77 12.40 9.80
CA HIS A 219 -4.09 12.73 10.35
C HIS A 219 -4.49 14.20 10.13
N SER A 220 -4.15 14.75 8.96
CA SER A 220 -4.69 16.01 8.45
C SER A 220 -4.72 16.03 6.93
N PHE A 221 -5.46 16.95 6.36
CA PHE A 221 -5.47 17.20 4.92
C PHE A 221 -4.24 18.03 4.56
N LEU A 222 -3.17 17.36 4.11
CA LEU A 222 -1.92 18.02 3.73
C LEU A 222 -2.14 18.99 2.53
N PRO A 223 -1.47 20.14 2.51
CA PRO A 223 -0.42 20.60 3.43
C PRO A 223 -0.94 21.34 4.68
N ALA A 224 -2.21 21.24 5.02
CA ALA A 224 -2.78 21.92 6.19
C ALA A 224 -2.45 21.19 7.51
N PHE A 225 -2.19 21.96 8.58
CA PHE A 225 -1.99 21.45 9.95
C PHE A 225 -0.85 20.43 10.11
N ILE A 226 0.26 20.60 9.40
CA ILE A 226 1.47 19.79 9.55
C ILE A 226 1.94 19.79 11.01
N GLY A 227 2.32 18.62 11.55
CA GLY A 227 2.90 18.46 12.87
C GLY A 227 1.91 18.01 13.94
N ALA A 228 2.25 18.24 15.22
CA ALA A 228 1.53 17.69 16.37
C ALA A 228 0.14 18.29 16.59
N ARG A 229 -0.78 17.48 17.15
CA ARG A 229 -2.14 17.87 17.61
C ARG A 229 -2.99 18.56 16.54
N PRO A 230 -3.14 18.01 15.31
CA PRO A 230 -3.89 18.70 14.26
C PRO A 230 -5.36 18.91 14.61
N TYR A 231 -6.01 18.02 15.34
CA TYR A 231 -7.42 18.17 15.75
C TYR A 231 -7.66 19.31 16.74
N GLU A 232 -6.76 19.52 17.71
CA GLU A 232 -6.82 20.67 18.62
C GLU A 232 -6.60 21.98 17.84
N ARG A 233 -5.68 21.98 16.91
CA ARG A 233 -5.41 23.18 16.06
C ARG A 233 -6.58 23.46 15.13
N ALA A 234 -7.17 22.43 14.51
CA ALA A 234 -8.36 22.53 13.67
C ALA A 234 -9.55 23.10 14.45
N TYR A 235 -9.80 22.59 15.65
CA TYR A 235 -10.84 23.08 16.57
C TYR A 235 -10.64 24.55 16.92
N ASN A 236 -9.47 24.93 17.41
CA ASN A 236 -9.14 26.30 17.79
C ASN A 236 -9.21 27.27 16.60
N ARG A 237 -8.92 26.80 15.39
CA ARG A 237 -9.05 27.60 14.15
C ARG A 237 -10.49 27.75 13.69
N GLY A 238 -11.40 26.88 14.16
CA GLY A 238 -12.81 26.86 13.76
C GLY A 238 -13.02 26.40 12.31
N VAL A 239 -12.25 25.42 11.85
CA VAL A 239 -12.35 24.89 10.47
C VAL A 239 -13.71 24.23 10.25
N LYS A 240 -14.10 24.10 8.99
CA LYS A 240 -15.36 23.47 8.57
C LYS A 240 -15.14 22.10 7.92
N LEU A 241 -13.89 21.74 7.67
CA LEU A 241 -13.48 20.47 7.10
C LEU A 241 -12.27 19.95 7.88
N ILE A 242 -12.26 18.67 8.14
CA ILE A 242 -11.08 17.93 8.58
C ILE A 242 -10.81 16.79 7.59
N GLY A 243 -9.60 16.26 7.57
CA GLY A 243 -9.26 15.21 6.63
C GLY A 243 -8.06 14.40 7.06
N ALA A 244 -7.68 13.47 6.21
CA ALA A 244 -6.48 12.66 6.32
C ALA A 244 -5.79 12.52 4.96
N THR A 245 -4.51 12.22 4.98
CA THR A 245 -3.69 12.05 3.78
C THR A 245 -2.86 10.78 3.92
N SER A 246 -2.92 9.91 2.91
CA SER A 246 -1.98 8.81 2.75
C SER A 246 -0.97 9.17 1.66
N HIS A 247 0.32 8.98 1.97
CA HIS A 247 1.40 9.37 1.08
C HIS A 247 2.59 8.40 1.22
N TYR A 248 3.43 8.36 0.20
CA TYR A 248 4.72 7.69 0.32
C TYR A 248 5.64 8.47 1.25
N VAL A 249 6.43 7.77 2.06
CA VAL A 249 7.40 8.40 2.94
C VAL A 249 8.67 8.70 2.16
N THR A 250 9.14 9.94 2.30
CA THR A 250 10.41 10.44 1.77
C THR A 250 11.30 10.94 2.92
N ASN A 251 12.45 11.51 2.59
CA ASN A 251 13.34 12.11 3.58
C ASN A 251 12.74 13.35 4.25
N ASP A 252 11.84 14.02 3.56
CA ASP A 252 11.16 15.22 4.05
C ASP A 252 9.86 14.82 4.72
N LEU A 253 9.69 15.24 5.99
CA LEU A 253 8.57 14.83 6.82
C LEU A 253 7.24 15.32 6.24
N ASP A 254 6.33 14.38 6.01
CA ASP A 254 4.97 14.61 5.51
C ASP A 254 4.90 15.32 4.13
N GLU A 255 6.01 15.33 3.34
CA GLU A 255 6.11 15.98 2.04
C GLU A 255 6.19 15.01 0.86
N GLY A 256 6.10 13.70 1.11
CA GLY A 256 6.16 12.68 0.05
C GLY A 256 4.92 12.65 -0.85
N PRO A 257 5.01 11.95 -2.01
CA PRO A 257 3.95 11.87 -3.00
C PRO A 257 2.64 11.37 -2.39
N ILE A 258 1.58 12.16 -2.54
CA ILE A 258 0.25 11.87 -1.99
C ILE A 258 -0.41 10.78 -2.85
N ILE A 259 -0.97 9.75 -2.19
CA ILE A 259 -1.68 8.65 -2.83
C ILE A 259 -3.18 8.88 -2.75
N GLU A 260 -3.70 9.18 -1.54
CA GLU A 260 -5.12 9.38 -1.30
C GLU A 260 -5.34 10.45 -0.24
N GLN A 261 -6.40 11.21 -0.41
CA GLN A 261 -6.88 12.20 0.56
C GLN A 261 -8.40 12.18 0.62
N ASP A 262 -8.92 12.35 1.85
CA ASP A 262 -10.36 12.49 2.03
C ASP A 262 -10.66 13.47 3.16
N ILE A 263 -11.88 14.03 3.13
CA ILE A 263 -12.33 15.05 4.05
C ILE A 263 -13.74 14.75 4.58
N GLU A 264 -14.04 15.29 5.75
CA GLU A 264 -15.37 15.27 6.35
C GLU A 264 -15.74 16.66 6.86
N ARG A 265 -17.03 17.02 6.74
CA ARG A 265 -17.53 18.28 7.26
C ARG A 265 -17.73 18.20 8.78
N VAL A 266 -17.32 19.29 9.46
CA VAL A 266 -17.51 19.49 10.88
C VAL A 266 -18.16 20.85 11.14
N ASP A 267 -18.78 21.01 12.31
CA ASP A 267 -19.45 22.26 12.66
C ASP A 267 -19.06 22.76 14.07
N HIS A 268 -19.72 23.83 14.51
CA HIS A 268 -19.41 24.50 15.78
C HIS A 268 -19.81 23.69 17.04
N ARG A 269 -20.58 22.62 16.88
CA ARG A 269 -21.01 21.72 17.97
C ARG A 269 -19.99 20.63 18.23
N ASP A 270 -19.17 20.31 17.21
CA ASP A 270 -18.16 19.27 17.33
C ASP A 270 -17.01 19.74 18.22
N GLN A 271 -16.74 18.98 19.29
CA GLN A 271 -15.63 19.20 20.18
C GLN A 271 -14.37 18.45 19.65
N VAL A 272 -13.20 18.70 20.22
CA VAL A 272 -11.96 18.01 19.84
C VAL A 272 -12.12 16.48 19.87
N ILE A 273 -12.88 15.94 20.81
CA ILE A 273 -13.14 14.50 20.91
C ILE A 273 -13.96 13.98 19.71
N ASP A 274 -14.89 14.79 19.21
CA ASP A 274 -15.71 14.43 18.04
C ASP A 274 -14.91 14.53 16.75
N LEU A 275 -14.09 15.57 16.61
CA LEU A 275 -13.12 15.68 15.53
C LEU A 275 -12.20 14.45 15.46
N LYS A 276 -11.69 13.97 16.60
CA LYS A 276 -10.89 12.73 16.68
C LYS A 276 -11.68 11.48 16.26
N LYS A 277 -12.96 11.37 16.62
CA LYS A 277 -13.82 10.24 16.20
C LYS A 277 -14.07 10.25 14.70
N ILE A 278 -14.39 11.42 14.14
CA ILE A 278 -14.60 11.60 12.70
C ILE A 278 -13.29 11.31 11.95
N GLY A 279 -12.19 11.89 12.42
CA GLY A 279 -10.87 11.71 11.82
C GLY A 279 -10.44 10.25 11.72
N ARG A 280 -10.64 9.45 12.77
CA ARG A 280 -10.35 8.01 12.74
C ARG A 280 -11.09 7.25 11.63
N LYS A 281 -12.32 7.66 11.27
CA LYS A 281 -13.06 7.05 10.15
C LYS A 281 -12.41 7.39 8.81
N ILE A 282 -11.99 8.64 8.64
CA ILE A 282 -11.31 9.10 7.42
C ILE A 282 -9.95 8.40 7.30
N GLU A 283 -9.15 8.41 8.37
CA GLU A 283 -7.81 7.79 8.41
C GLU A 283 -7.84 6.32 7.98
N ARG A 284 -8.81 5.54 8.47
CA ARG A 284 -8.98 4.13 8.10
C ARG A 284 -9.21 3.97 6.60
N ARG A 285 -10.21 4.69 6.06
CA ARG A 285 -10.59 4.60 4.65
C ARG A 285 -9.45 5.03 3.73
N VAL A 286 -8.82 6.17 4.02
CA VAL A 286 -7.72 6.74 3.21
C VAL A 286 -6.51 5.81 3.19
N LEU A 287 -6.13 5.24 4.34
CA LEU A 287 -4.99 4.32 4.37
C LEU A 287 -5.30 3.01 3.64
N ALA A 288 -6.46 2.42 3.87
CA ALA A 288 -6.86 1.16 3.25
C ALA A 288 -6.92 1.29 1.71
N SER A 289 -7.53 2.37 1.18
CA SER A 289 -7.55 2.65 -0.26
C SER A 289 -6.13 2.80 -0.83
N ALA A 290 -5.27 3.59 -0.18
CA ALA A 290 -3.90 3.79 -0.64
C ALA A 290 -3.08 2.50 -0.67
N VAL A 291 -3.21 1.66 0.37
CA VAL A 291 -2.55 0.35 0.45
C VAL A 291 -3.07 -0.57 -0.66
N LYS A 292 -4.39 -0.64 -0.86
CA LYS A 292 -5.01 -1.44 -1.91
C LYS A 292 -4.49 -1.07 -3.30
N TRP A 293 -4.49 0.21 -3.65
CA TRP A 293 -4.01 0.67 -4.96
C TRP A 293 -2.53 0.39 -5.18
N HIS A 294 -1.70 0.51 -4.14
CA HIS A 294 -0.29 0.12 -4.22
C HIS A 294 -0.13 -1.39 -4.46
N LEU A 295 -0.91 -2.21 -3.74
CA LEU A 295 -0.87 -3.67 -3.90
C LEU A 295 -1.29 -4.12 -5.30
N GLU A 296 -2.24 -3.41 -5.90
CA GLU A 296 -2.75 -3.66 -7.26
C GLU A 296 -1.91 -2.99 -8.36
N ASP A 297 -0.77 -2.38 -8.03
CA ASP A 297 0.10 -1.63 -8.96
C ASP A 297 -0.66 -0.52 -9.71
N ARG A 298 -1.61 0.14 -9.03
CA ARG A 298 -2.41 1.25 -9.58
C ARG A 298 -1.78 2.61 -9.33
N VAL A 299 -0.67 2.69 -8.61
CA VAL A 299 -0.01 3.95 -8.24
C VAL A 299 1.35 4.03 -8.92
N ILE A 300 1.55 5.05 -9.75
CA ILE A 300 2.84 5.38 -10.36
C ILE A 300 3.33 6.69 -9.74
N VAL A 301 4.55 6.67 -9.19
CA VAL A 301 5.20 7.88 -8.66
C VAL A 301 5.88 8.62 -9.81
N HIS A 302 5.61 9.92 -9.93
CA HIS A 302 6.23 10.81 -10.90
C HIS A 302 6.66 12.12 -10.25
N GLY A 303 7.95 12.25 -9.97
CA GLY A 303 8.46 13.34 -9.14
C GLY A 303 7.84 13.31 -7.75
N ASN A 304 7.24 14.42 -7.31
CA ASN A 304 6.54 14.50 -6.03
C ASN A 304 5.01 14.36 -6.18
N LYS A 305 4.54 13.65 -7.20
CA LYS A 305 3.13 13.37 -7.46
C LYS A 305 2.91 11.89 -7.69
N THR A 306 1.67 11.44 -7.60
CA THR A 306 1.25 10.12 -8.03
C THR A 306 0.25 10.21 -9.17
N ILE A 307 0.31 9.23 -10.07
CA ILE A 307 -0.75 8.91 -11.01
C ILE A 307 -1.46 7.69 -10.42
N VAL A 308 -2.75 7.83 -10.13
CA VAL A 308 -3.55 6.75 -9.51
C VAL A 308 -4.63 6.32 -10.49
N PHE A 309 -4.59 5.07 -10.90
CA PHE A 309 -5.62 4.45 -11.74
C PHE A 309 -6.68 3.81 -10.84
N GLN A 310 -7.77 4.53 -10.59
CA GLN A 310 -8.89 4.09 -9.74
C GLN A 310 -9.83 3.13 -10.47
#